data_611f066b960c24975c9887f5ea465a8f
#
_entry.id   611f066b960c24975c9887f5ea465a8f
#
_cell.length_a   1.000
_cell.length_b   1.000
_cell.length_c   1.000
_cell.angle_alpha   90.00
_cell.angle_beta   90.00
_cell.angle_gamma   90.00
#
_symmetry.space_group_name_H-M   'P 1'
#
loop_
_entity.id
_entity.type
_entity.pdbx_description
1 polymer ?
#
loop_
_entity_poly.entity_id
_entity_poly.type
_entity_poly.pdbx_seq_one_letter_code
_entity_poly.pdbx_strand_id
1 'polypeptide(L)'
;DKNDANLLEKRASLLRYDSVHGDFQGSVIADPENNALLINGTTVHIITANSPEEIDYTAYGIEDALVIDNTGAFTTEEALKRHLTSKGASKVLLTAPGKGVPNIVYGVNHEEYNPDEVAIFSAASCTTNAITPVLKAVEDTLQVIKGHLETIHAYTNDQNLVDNMHKKYRRGRAAALNMVITETGAGSAVAKALPSLAGKLTSNAIRVPVPNGSLVVLNLEVGTATSIEEVNNIMKKYALEGELVEQIKYSLNNELVSSDIVGTSAPAIFDSNATIVSGDGKNIVLYVWYDNEFGYSHQVIRLAKYIAKVRRYTY
;
A
#
# COMPACT_ATOMS: atom_id res chain seq x y z
N ASP A 1 21.82 -6.35 15.58
CA ASP A 1 22.90 -6.01 16.51
C ASP A 1 23.87 -5.08 15.80
N LYS A 2 24.09 -3.88 16.36
CA LYS A 2 24.93 -2.83 15.76
C LYS A 2 26.41 -3.23 15.63
N ASN A 3 26.84 -4.26 16.37
CA ASN A 3 28.21 -4.77 16.41
C ASN A 3 28.40 -6.07 15.62
N ASP A 4 27.43 -6.45 14.78
CA ASP A 4 27.54 -7.67 13.98
C ASP A 4 28.46 -7.42 12.77
N ALA A 5 29.63 -8.04 12.77
CA ALA A 5 30.61 -7.94 11.68
C ALA A 5 30.04 -8.37 10.30
N ASN A 6 28.94 -9.14 10.31
CA ASN A 6 28.28 -9.62 9.09
C ASN A 6 26.99 -8.84 8.76
N LEU A 7 26.74 -7.69 9.40
CA LEU A 7 25.49 -6.95 9.23
C LEU A 7 25.21 -6.59 7.76
N LEU A 8 26.22 -6.10 7.04
CA LEU A 8 26.09 -5.73 5.65
C LEU A 8 25.76 -6.92 4.75
N GLU A 9 26.43 -8.06 4.97
CA GLU A 9 26.16 -9.27 4.19
C GLU A 9 24.75 -9.83 4.49
N LYS A 10 24.29 -9.78 5.74
CA LYS A 10 22.91 -10.15 6.09
C LYS A 10 21.89 -9.25 5.40
N ARG A 11 22.15 -7.93 5.32
CA ARG A 11 21.29 -7.00 4.59
C ARG A 11 21.32 -7.26 3.08
N ALA A 12 22.48 -7.52 2.51
CA ALA A 12 22.62 -7.90 1.11
C ALA A 12 21.86 -9.18 0.80
N SER A 13 21.95 -10.19 1.67
CA SER A 13 21.22 -11.45 1.53
C SER A 13 19.70 -11.25 1.56
N LEU A 14 19.18 -10.42 2.47
CA LEU A 14 17.75 -10.11 2.54
C LEU A 14 17.24 -9.37 1.30
N LEU A 15 18.10 -8.62 0.60
CA LEU A 15 17.71 -7.98 -0.65
C LEU A 15 17.82 -8.94 -1.85
N ARG A 16 18.78 -9.90 -1.82
CA ARG A 16 18.95 -10.86 -2.91
C ARG A 16 17.82 -11.87 -3.00
N TYR A 17 17.25 -12.26 -1.86
CA TYR A 17 16.33 -13.39 -1.77
C TYR A 17 15.03 -13.00 -1.09
N ASP A 18 13.94 -13.16 -1.80
CA ASP A 18 12.59 -13.01 -1.26
C ASP A 18 11.78 -14.30 -1.49
N SER A 19 11.18 -14.83 -0.42
CA SER A 19 10.46 -16.11 -0.46
C SER A 19 9.18 -16.07 -1.27
N VAL A 20 8.61 -14.87 -1.49
CA VAL A 20 7.33 -14.67 -2.20
C VAL A 20 7.58 -14.20 -3.62
N HIS A 21 8.47 -13.21 -3.80
CA HIS A 21 8.72 -12.55 -5.07
C HIS A 21 9.94 -13.08 -5.82
N GLY A 22 10.70 -13.99 -5.19
CA GLY A 22 11.88 -14.62 -5.80
C GLY A 22 13.15 -13.75 -5.70
N ASP A 23 14.14 -14.09 -6.48
CA ASP A 23 15.45 -13.46 -6.42
C ASP A 23 15.45 -12.06 -7.03
N PHE A 24 16.22 -11.15 -6.40
CA PHE A 24 16.44 -9.81 -6.95
C PHE A 24 17.11 -9.88 -8.32
N GLN A 25 16.51 -9.24 -9.31
CA GLN A 25 16.99 -9.23 -10.69
C GLN A 25 18.12 -8.21 -10.87
N GLY A 26 19.31 -8.56 -10.37
CA GLY A 26 20.47 -7.68 -10.42
C GLY A 26 21.57 -8.09 -9.47
N SER A 27 22.59 -7.23 -9.34
CA SER A 27 23.72 -7.45 -8.43
C SER A 27 23.49 -6.73 -7.10
N VAL A 28 23.78 -7.41 -5.99
CA VAL A 28 23.82 -6.82 -4.62
C VAL A 28 25.09 -7.29 -3.96
N ILE A 29 25.99 -6.37 -3.69
CA ILE A 29 27.32 -6.65 -3.12
C ILE A 29 27.47 -5.84 -1.83
N ALA A 30 27.91 -6.49 -0.76
CA ALA A 30 28.28 -5.78 0.47
C ALA A 30 29.63 -5.09 0.28
N ASP A 31 29.73 -3.82 0.66
CA ASP A 31 30.94 -3.00 0.65
C ASP A 31 31.28 -2.58 2.09
N PRO A 32 32.04 -3.38 2.83
CA PRO A 32 32.39 -3.07 4.22
C PRO A 32 33.28 -1.84 4.38
N GLU A 33 34.09 -1.52 3.36
CA GLU A 33 35.02 -0.37 3.43
C GLU A 33 34.27 0.95 3.47
N ASN A 34 33.15 1.05 2.75
CA ASN A 34 32.31 2.24 2.66
C ASN A 34 31.03 2.15 3.51
N ASN A 35 30.87 1.09 4.31
CA ASN A 35 29.64 0.79 5.04
C ASN A 35 28.40 0.91 4.15
N ALA A 36 28.42 0.22 3.01
CA ALA A 36 27.43 0.38 1.95
C ALA A 36 27.05 -0.96 1.30
N LEU A 37 25.96 -0.92 0.54
CA LEU A 37 25.64 -1.94 -0.47
C LEU A 37 25.84 -1.35 -1.85
N LEU A 38 26.46 -2.11 -2.74
CA LEU A 38 26.52 -1.77 -4.17
C LEU A 38 25.40 -2.53 -4.88
N ILE A 39 24.37 -1.81 -5.32
CA ILE A 39 23.16 -2.37 -5.95
C ILE A 39 23.11 -1.92 -7.41
N ASN A 40 23.29 -2.85 -8.33
CA ASN A 40 23.36 -2.53 -9.79
C ASN A 40 24.32 -1.39 -10.11
N GLY A 41 25.47 -1.31 -9.42
CA GLY A 41 26.46 -0.26 -9.59
C GLY A 41 26.18 1.04 -8.83
N THR A 42 25.04 1.15 -8.13
CA THR A 42 24.72 2.31 -7.30
C THR A 42 25.10 2.05 -5.83
N THR A 43 25.85 2.95 -5.23
CA THR A 43 26.20 2.89 -3.80
C THR A 43 25.01 3.30 -2.94
N VAL A 44 24.66 2.44 -1.99
CA VAL A 44 23.61 2.67 -0.99
C VAL A 44 24.25 2.61 0.39
N HIS A 45 24.45 3.75 1.04
CA HIS A 45 25.05 3.83 2.38
C HIS A 45 24.14 3.25 3.45
N ILE A 46 24.69 2.49 4.36
CA ILE A 46 23.98 1.92 5.51
C ILE A 46 24.27 2.79 6.74
N ILE A 47 23.26 3.56 7.15
CA ILE A 47 23.38 4.43 8.32
C ILE A 47 22.71 3.75 9.51
N THR A 48 23.40 3.73 10.65
CA THR A 48 22.86 3.20 11.92
C THR A 48 22.73 4.32 12.92
N ALA A 49 21.51 4.61 13.35
CA ALA A 49 21.16 5.64 14.32
C ALA A 49 20.15 5.11 15.35
N ASN A 50 20.10 5.71 16.54
CA ASN A 50 19.11 5.38 17.57
C ASN A 50 17.82 6.19 17.38
N SER A 51 17.96 7.38 16.80
CA SER A 51 16.85 8.28 16.53
C SER A 51 17.08 9.04 15.21
N PRO A 52 16.02 9.56 14.58
CA PRO A 52 16.15 10.32 13.35
C PRO A 52 17.08 11.53 13.47
N GLU A 53 17.06 12.21 14.61
CA GLU A 53 17.83 13.44 14.87
C GLU A 53 19.36 13.24 14.82
N GLU A 54 19.83 12.00 15.00
CA GLU A 54 21.26 11.68 14.94
C GLU A 54 21.80 11.57 13.50
N ILE A 55 20.91 11.60 12.49
CA ILE A 55 21.29 11.39 11.10
C ILE A 55 21.64 12.73 10.45
N ASP A 56 22.82 12.80 9.83
CA ASP A 56 23.24 13.90 8.98
C ASP A 56 23.37 13.42 7.53
N TYR A 57 22.34 13.68 6.72
CA TYR A 57 22.32 13.29 5.31
C TYR A 57 23.32 14.09 4.48
N THR A 58 23.68 15.32 4.93
CA THR A 58 24.64 16.14 4.20
C THR A 58 26.05 15.59 4.21
N ALA A 59 26.38 14.75 5.21
CA ALA A 59 27.65 14.03 5.26
C ALA A 59 27.82 13.05 4.07
N TYR A 60 26.72 12.70 3.40
CA TYR A 60 26.67 11.83 2.22
C TYR A 60 26.38 12.61 0.93
N GLY A 61 26.47 13.94 0.98
CA GLY A 61 26.17 14.82 -0.16
C GLY A 61 24.67 14.88 -0.51
N ILE A 62 23.79 14.52 0.44
CA ILE A 62 22.34 14.53 0.23
C ILE A 62 21.77 15.77 0.91
N GLU A 63 21.26 16.68 0.09
CA GLU A 63 20.51 17.87 0.50
C GLU A 63 19.09 17.71 -0.04
N ASP A 64 18.07 18.17 0.71
CA ASP A 64 16.66 18.08 0.29
C ASP A 64 16.13 16.63 0.17
N ALA A 65 16.47 15.76 1.12
CA ALA A 65 16.07 14.35 1.11
C ALA A 65 14.58 14.15 1.38
N LEU A 66 13.94 13.27 0.61
CA LEU A 66 12.68 12.63 0.96
C LEU A 66 12.98 11.38 1.80
N VAL A 67 12.64 11.41 3.09
CA VAL A 67 12.76 10.25 3.99
C VAL A 67 11.52 9.38 3.85
N ILE A 68 11.68 8.12 3.44
CA ILE A 68 10.60 7.14 3.42
C ILE A 68 10.66 6.33 4.71
N ASP A 69 9.68 6.56 5.61
CA ASP A 69 9.60 5.85 6.90
C ASP A 69 8.73 4.61 6.81
N ASN A 70 9.36 3.45 6.92
CA ASN A 70 8.74 2.14 7.00
C ASN A 70 9.08 1.39 8.29
N THR A 71 9.51 2.12 9.33
CA THR A 71 9.94 1.55 10.62
C THR A 71 8.79 1.01 11.46
N GLY A 72 7.56 1.52 11.24
CA GLY A 72 6.40 1.24 12.07
C GLY A 72 6.40 1.97 13.43
N ALA A 73 7.43 2.76 13.75
CA ALA A 73 7.58 3.46 15.02
C ALA A 73 6.89 4.84 15.03
N PHE A 74 6.84 5.51 13.90
CA PHE A 74 6.34 6.88 13.75
C PHE A 74 5.04 6.89 12.95
N THR A 75 3.91 7.24 13.57
CA THR A 75 2.59 7.24 12.88
C THR A 75 1.80 8.53 13.07
N THR A 76 2.29 9.45 13.90
CA THR A 76 1.65 10.75 14.14
C THR A 76 2.48 11.86 13.51
N GLU A 77 1.83 12.98 13.19
CA GLU A 77 2.52 14.16 12.65
C GLU A 77 3.69 14.60 13.53
N GLU A 78 3.49 14.65 14.86
CA GLU A 78 4.53 15.04 15.82
C GLU A 78 5.74 14.09 15.76
N ALA A 79 5.48 12.77 15.73
CA ALA A 79 6.55 11.77 15.66
C ALA A 79 7.32 11.86 14.32
N LEU A 80 6.61 12.06 13.20
CA LEU A 80 7.21 12.16 11.88
C LEU A 80 8.02 13.45 11.67
N LYS A 81 7.65 14.55 12.34
CA LYS A 81 8.43 15.80 12.33
C LYS A 81 9.86 15.61 12.82
N ARG A 82 10.14 14.60 13.62
CA ARG A 82 11.49 14.28 14.09
C ARG A 82 12.46 13.99 12.94
N HIS A 83 11.99 13.36 11.86
CA HIS A 83 12.81 13.16 10.65
C HIS A 83 13.22 14.49 9.98
N LEU A 84 12.39 15.52 10.08
CA LEU A 84 12.70 16.83 9.49
C LEU A 84 13.75 17.62 10.27
N THR A 85 14.11 17.18 11.49
CA THR A 85 15.22 17.77 12.25
C THR A 85 16.59 17.22 11.87
N SER A 86 16.61 16.11 11.09
CA SER A 86 17.84 15.56 10.51
C SER A 86 18.38 16.52 9.44
N LYS A 87 19.68 16.79 9.47
CA LYS A 87 20.28 17.66 8.44
C LYS A 87 20.13 17.05 7.05
N GLY A 88 19.69 17.86 6.09
CA GLY A 88 19.48 17.43 4.72
C GLY A 88 18.14 16.76 4.45
N ALA A 89 17.29 16.52 5.45
CA ALA A 89 15.93 16.04 5.27
C ALA A 89 14.95 17.20 5.07
N SER A 90 14.10 17.12 4.07
CA SER A 90 13.10 18.16 3.77
C SER A 90 11.67 17.62 3.77
N LYS A 91 11.49 16.35 3.47
CA LYS A 91 10.17 15.71 3.35
C LYS A 91 10.17 14.32 3.96
N VAL A 92 8.99 13.89 4.41
CA VAL A 92 8.78 12.55 4.98
C VAL A 92 7.58 11.89 4.31
N LEU A 93 7.75 10.66 3.86
CA LEU A 93 6.67 9.79 3.39
C LEU A 93 6.54 8.57 4.32
N LEU A 94 5.46 8.52 5.07
CA LEU A 94 5.12 7.38 5.90
C LEU A 94 4.48 6.26 5.04
N THR A 95 4.98 5.02 5.17
CA THR A 95 4.42 3.84 4.50
C THR A 95 3.40 3.09 5.35
N ALA A 96 2.55 3.83 6.05
CA ALA A 96 1.46 3.34 6.88
C ALA A 96 0.38 4.42 7.02
N PRO A 97 -0.84 4.10 7.49
CA PRO A 97 -1.86 5.11 7.77
C PRO A 97 -1.39 6.13 8.82
N GLY A 98 -1.33 7.39 8.42
CA GLY A 98 -0.88 8.49 9.28
C GLY A 98 -2.01 9.14 10.07
N LYS A 99 -1.68 9.65 11.27
CA LYS A 99 -2.57 10.45 12.13
C LYS A 99 -2.14 11.91 12.09
N GLY A 100 -3.06 12.81 11.75
CA GLY A 100 -2.77 14.25 11.64
C GLY A 100 -2.00 14.65 10.38
N VAL A 101 -1.79 13.74 9.45
CA VAL A 101 -1.10 13.99 8.17
C VAL A 101 -1.97 13.56 6.99
N PRO A 102 -1.76 14.14 5.79
CA PRO A 102 -2.43 13.71 4.56
C PRO A 102 -2.21 12.21 4.30
N ASN A 103 -3.29 11.46 4.14
CA ASN A 103 -3.27 10.07 3.69
C ASN A 103 -3.61 10.06 2.21
N ILE A 104 -2.65 9.72 1.38
CA ILE A 104 -2.74 9.89 -0.07
C ILE A 104 -2.84 8.52 -0.75
N VAL A 105 -3.82 8.41 -1.63
CA VAL A 105 -3.92 7.34 -2.62
C VAL A 105 -3.56 7.93 -3.96
N TYR A 106 -2.41 7.54 -4.50
CA TYR A 106 -1.95 8.03 -5.79
C TYR A 106 -2.98 7.72 -6.90
N GLY A 107 -3.21 8.66 -7.80
CA GLY A 107 -4.25 8.56 -8.82
C GLY A 107 -5.64 9.01 -8.36
N VAL A 108 -5.87 9.20 -7.04
CA VAL A 108 -7.18 9.61 -6.51
C VAL A 108 -7.16 11.02 -5.92
N ASN A 109 -6.31 11.26 -4.94
CA ASN A 109 -6.25 12.56 -4.23
C ASN A 109 -4.84 13.17 -4.14
N HIS A 110 -3.86 12.65 -4.88
CA HIS A 110 -2.48 13.13 -4.78
C HIS A 110 -2.32 14.58 -5.26
N GLU A 111 -3.10 15.01 -6.24
CA GLU A 111 -3.05 16.37 -6.79
C GLU A 111 -3.64 17.43 -5.85
N GLU A 112 -4.40 17.02 -4.82
CA GLU A 112 -4.92 17.91 -3.79
C GLU A 112 -3.83 18.45 -2.86
N TYR A 113 -2.64 17.84 -2.87
CA TYR A 113 -1.53 18.15 -1.96
C TYR A 113 -0.29 18.60 -2.73
N ASN A 114 -0.03 19.91 -2.69
CA ASN A 114 1.17 20.47 -3.31
C ASN A 114 2.43 20.08 -2.52
N PRO A 115 3.40 19.36 -3.13
CA PRO A 115 4.63 18.99 -2.44
C PRO A 115 5.51 20.16 -1.99
N ASP A 116 5.30 21.37 -2.50
CA ASP A 116 6.05 22.56 -2.03
C ASP A 116 5.49 23.12 -0.72
N GLU A 117 4.24 22.81 -0.39
CA GLU A 117 3.53 23.31 0.78
C GLU A 117 3.44 22.28 1.91
N VAL A 118 3.52 21.01 1.57
CA VAL A 118 3.39 19.88 2.50
C VAL A 118 4.73 19.17 2.65
N ALA A 119 5.18 18.98 3.89
CA ALA A 119 6.44 18.31 4.18
C ALA A 119 6.27 16.83 4.63
N ILE A 120 5.08 16.45 5.13
CA ILE A 120 4.83 15.11 5.67
C ILE A 120 3.62 14.50 4.99
N PHE A 121 3.79 13.29 4.46
CA PHE A 121 2.79 12.55 3.71
C PHE A 121 2.64 11.14 4.26
N SER A 122 1.49 10.52 4.05
CA SER A 122 1.26 9.10 4.29
C SER A 122 0.75 8.44 2.99
N ALA A 123 1.31 7.31 2.62
CA ALA A 123 0.84 6.48 1.50
C ALA A 123 -0.38 5.62 1.87
N ALA A 124 -1.05 5.91 2.99
CA ALA A 124 -2.18 5.14 3.52
C ALA A 124 -1.83 3.64 3.71
N SER A 125 -2.78 2.71 3.50
CA SER A 125 -2.54 1.27 3.61
C SER A 125 -2.69 0.57 2.26
N CYS A 126 -2.20 -0.68 2.16
CA CYS A 126 -2.38 -1.51 0.98
C CYS A 126 -3.87 -1.71 0.62
N THR A 127 -4.71 -2.03 1.61
CA THR A 127 -6.15 -2.19 1.42
C THR A 127 -6.81 -0.88 0.95
N THR A 128 -6.46 0.27 1.57
CA THR A 128 -6.98 1.57 1.15
C THR A 128 -6.60 1.89 -0.29
N ASN A 129 -5.36 1.63 -0.69
CA ASN A 129 -4.92 1.82 -2.08
C ASN A 129 -5.64 0.91 -3.08
N ALA A 130 -5.98 -0.33 -2.66
CA ALA A 130 -6.70 -1.26 -3.52
C ALA A 130 -8.15 -0.85 -3.76
N ILE A 131 -8.86 -0.41 -2.72
CA ILE A 131 -10.31 -0.17 -2.83
C ILE A 131 -10.68 1.24 -3.28
N THR A 132 -9.86 2.24 -2.95
CA THR A 132 -10.22 3.64 -3.22
C THR A 132 -10.41 3.95 -4.71
N PRO A 133 -9.56 3.49 -5.65
CA PRO A 133 -9.78 3.70 -7.07
C PRO A 133 -11.09 3.09 -7.58
N VAL A 134 -11.42 1.87 -7.12
CA VAL A 134 -12.68 1.19 -7.49
C VAL A 134 -13.89 1.92 -6.91
N LEU A 135 -13.81 2.32 -5.63
CA LEU A 135 -14.87 3.09 -4.99
C LEU A 135 -15.07 4.47 -5.63
N LYS A 136 -13.99 5.11 -6.11
CA LYS A 136 -14.09 6.35 -6.88
C LYS A 136 -14.89 6.15 -8.17
N ALA A 137 -14.60 5.10 -8.93
CA ALA A 137 -15.33 4.79 -10.15
C ALA A 137 -16.83 4.55 -9.89
N VAL A 138 -17.17 3.84 -8.79
CA VAL A 138 -18.58 3.60 -8.39
C VAL A 138 -19.24 4.89 -7.89
N GLU A 139 -18.57 5.66 -7.04
CA GLU A 139 -19.13 6.91 -6.48
C GLU A 139 -19.41 7.93 -7.58
N ASP A 140 -18.48 8.11 -8.52
CA ASP A 140 -18.59 9.09 -9.61
C ASP A 140 -19.74 8.74 -10.59
N THR A 141 -20.13 7.47 -10.70
CA THR A 141 -21.09 7.01 -11.72
C THR A 141 -22.42 6.54 -11.15
N LEU A 142 -22.39 5.79 -10.05
CA LEU A 142 -23.57 5.13 -9.48
C LEU A 142 -23.99 5.71 -8.12
N GLN A 143 -23.14 6.51 -7.49
CA GLN A 143 -23.31 7.10 -6.16
C GLN A 143 -23.47 6.04 -5.05
N VAL A 144 -22.48 5.86 -4.22
CA VAL A 144 -22.54 4.94 -3.07
C VAL A 144 -23.44 5.52 -1.99
N ILE A 145 -24.46 4.81 -1.59
CA ILE A 145 -25.35 5.18 -0.48
C ILE A 145 -24.77 4.70 0.85
N LYS A 146 -24.45 3.40 0.92
CA LYS A 146 -23.80 2.76 2.06
C LYS A 146 -23.14 1.46 1.61
N GLY A 147 -22.31 0.89 2.44
CA GLY A 147 -21.72 -0.41 2.13
C GLY A 147 -20.94 -1.04 3.27
N HIS A 148 -20.50 -2.26 2.98
CA HIS A 148 -19.60 -3.01 3.82
C HIS A 148 -18.44 -3.53 2.97
N LEU A 149 -17.23 -3.35 3.48
CA LEU A 149 -16.04 -3.97 2.89
C LEU A 149 -15.47 -5.03 3.83
N GLU A 150 -15.20 -6.18 3.28
CA GLU A 150 -14.50 -7.25 3.98
C GLU A 150 -13.22 -7.59 3.22
N THR A 151 -12.07 -7.49 3.87
CA THR A 151 -10.82 -7.91 3.26
C THR A 151 -10.40 -9.28 3.76
N ILE A 152 -10.28 -10.22 2.82
CA ILE A 152 -9.67 -11.53 2.99
C ILE A 152 -8.18 -11.31 2.74
N HIS A 153 -7.41 -11.15 3.82
CA HIS A 153 -6.07 -10.59 3.77
C HIS A 153 -5.02 -11.65 4.09
N ALA A 154 -3.97 -11.71 3.30
CA ALA A 154 -2.79 -12.51 3.60
C ALA A 154 -2.26 -12.19 5.01
N TYR A 155 -1.65 -13.17 5.68
CA TYR A 155 -0.99 -12.90 6.96
C TYR A 155 0.19 -11.95 6.77
N THR A 156 0.51 -11.20 7.82
CA THR A 156 1.64 -10.27 7.83
C THR A 156 2.46 -10.48 9.09
N ASN A 157 3.63 -9.86 9.15
CA ASN A 157 4.56 -9.96 10.30
C ASN A 157 3.97 -9.43 11.63
N ASP A 158 2.78 -8.81 11.61
CA ASP A 158 2.00 -8.47 12.80
C ASP A 158 1.39 -9.71 13.49
N GLN A 159 1.27 -10.85 12.80
CA GLN A 159 0.76 -12.10 13.37
C GLN A 159 1.92 -12.98 13.84
N ASN A 160 1.67 -13.76 14.90
CA ASN A 160 2.66 -14.70 15.39
C ASN A 160 2.78 -15.92 14.45
N LEU A 161 4.01 -16.40 14.27
CA LEU A 161 4.28 -17.63 13.52
C LEU A 161 3.72 -18.86 14.24
N VAL A 162 3.90 -18.93 15.57
CA VAL A 162 3.36 -19.93 16.48
C VAL A 162 2.51 -19.24 17.56
N ASP A 163 1.65 -19.99 18.26
CA ASP A 163 0.80 -19.42 19.33
C ASP A 163 1.64 -18.70 20.40
N ASN A 164 1.41 -17.40 20.56
CA ASN A 164 2.09 -16.57 21.55
C ASN A 164 1.25 -15.35 21.93
N MET A 165 1.65 -14.63 22.97
CA MET A 165 0.96 -13.41 23.42
C MET A 165 0.97 -12.32 22.35
N HIS A 166 -0.18 -11.63 22.22
CA HIS A 166 -0.36 -10.52 21.31
C HIS A 166 -1.39 -9.54 21.85
N LYS A 167 -1.27 -8.25 21.58
CA LYS A 167 -2.24 -7.21 22.00
C LYS A 167 -3.67 -7.53 21.52
N LYS A 168 -3.79 -8.07 20.31
CA LYS A 168 -5.04 -8.58 19.73
C LYS A 168 -5.00 -10.10 19.82
N TYR A 169 -5.72 -10.68 20.75
CA TYR A 169 -5.65 -12.12 21.10
C TYR A 169 -5.63 -13.06 19.88
N ARG A 170 -6.54 -12.83 18.92
CA ARG A 170 -6.64 -13.69 17.73
C ARG A 170 -5.39 -13.64 16.85
N ARG A 171 -4.66 -12.49 16.77
CA ARG A 171 -3.41 -12.35 16.00
C ARG A 171 -2.23 -13.03 16.68
N GLY A 172 -2.39 -13.45 17.92
CA GLY A 172 -1.39 -14.26 18.63
C GLY A 172 -1.41 -15.74 18.25
N ARG A 173 -2.43 -16.20 17.49
CA ARG A 173 -2.51 -17.58 17.00
C ARG A 173 -1.67 -17.77 15.75
N ALA A 174 -1.16 -18.99 15.56
CA ALA A 174 -0.28 -19.36 14.45
C ALA A 174 -0.87 -18.96 13.08
N ALA A 175 -0.21 -18.05 12.40
CA ALA A 175 -0.72 -17.38 11.20
C ALA A 175 -0.92 -18.35 10.02
N ALA A 176 -0.01 -19.29 9.84
CA ALA A 176 -0.05 -20.26 8.73
C ALA A 176 -1.11 -21.37 8.90
N LEU A 177 -1.79 -21.42 10.07
CA LEU A 177 -2.75 -22.48 10.39
C LEU A 177 -4.18 -21.97 10.61
N ASN A 178 -4.37 -20.65 10.79
CA ASN A 178 -5.64 -20.12 11.25
C ASN A 178 -6.17 -18.99 10.36
N MET A 179 -7.49 -19.03 10.12
CA MET A 179 -8.22 -17.84 9.70
C MET A 179 -8.55 -17.00 10.94
N VAL A 180 -8.34 -15.68 10.86
CA VAL A 180 -8.46 -14.77 12.00
C VAL A 180 -9.34 -13.57 11.63
N ILE A 181 -10.52 -13.46 12.26
CA ILE A 181 -11.33 -12.23 12.16
C ILE A 181 -10.66 -11.14 12.98
N THR A 182 -10.44 -9.99 12.36
CA THR A 182 -9.79 -8.84 13.00
C THR A 182 -10.34 -7.51 12.44
N GLU A 183 -10.00 -6.43 13.10
CA GLU A 183 -10.39 -5.10 12.67
C GLU A 183 -9.53 -4.61 11.50
N THR A 184 -10.13 -3.79 10.64
CA THR A 184 -9.45 -2.94 9.68
C THR A 184 -10.03 -1.53 9.72
N GLY A 185 -9.17 -0.53 9.62
CA GLY A 185 -9.58 0.86 9.47
C GLY A 185 -9.87 1.28 8.02
N ALA A 186 -9.89 0.35 7.07
CA ALA A 186 -9.97 0.68 5.65
C ALA A 186 -11.23 1.47 5.28
N GLY A 187 -12.40 1.12 5.84
CA GLY A 187 -13.65 1.84 5.56
C GLY A 187 -13.62 3.31 5.97
N SER A 188 -13.03 3.63 7.14
CA SER A 188 -12.85 5.02 7.57
C SER A 188 -11.67 5.71 6.88
N ALA A 189 -10.66 4.94 6.46
CA ALA A 189 -9.49 5.49 5.78
C ALA A 189 -9.80 5.96 4.35
N VAL A 190 -10.72 5.28 3.66
CA VAL A 190 -11.21 5.71 2.33
C VAL A 190 -11.77 7.13 2.38
N ALA A 191 -12.51 7.49 3.43
CA ALA A 191 -13.10 8.81 3.57
C ALA A 191 -12.08 9.95 3.65
N LYS A 192 -10.80 9.65 3.92
CA LYS A 192 -9.72 10.64 3.88
C LYS A 192 -9.31 10.98 2.43
N ALA A 193 -9.45 10.03 1.51
CA ALA A 193 -9.15 10.24 0.09
C ALA A 193 -10.42 10.52 -0.74
N LEU A 194 -11.58 10.06 -0.28
CA LEU A 194 -12.91 10.30 -0.89
C LEU A 194 -13.88 10.77 0.19
N PRO A 195 -13.91 12.07 0.51
CA PRO A 195 -14.75 12.62 1.60
C PRO A 195 -16.25 12.35 1.44
N SER A 196 -16.75 12.19 0.22
CA SER A 196 -18.15 11.83 -0.08
C SER A 196 -18.58 10.49 0.53
N LEU A 197 -17.62 9.61 0.86
CA LEU A 197 -17.88 8.31 1.49
C LEU A 197 -17.79 8.33 3.02
N ALA A 198 -17.64 9.49 3.64
CA ALA A 198 -17.56 9.61 5.10
C ALA A 198 -18.82 9.04 5.78
N GLY A 199 -18.64 8.09 6.68
CA GLY A 199 -19.72 7.44 7.45
C GLY A 199 -20.56 6.43 6.66
N LYS A 200 -20.33 6.25 5.37
CA LYS A 200 -21.11 5.32 4.53
C LYS A 200 -20.61 3.87 4.58
N LEU A 201 -19.37 3.63 4.99
CA LEU A 201 -18.74 2.32 4.91
C LEU A 201 -18.42 1.73 6.28
N THR A 202 -18.79 0.48 6.48
CA THR A 202 -18.28 -0.38 7.55
C THR A 202 -17.22 -1.33 7.03
N SER A 203 -16.35 -1.84 7.91
CA SER A 203 -15.24 -2.71 7.47
C SER A 203 -14.76 -3.69 8.52
N ASN A 204 -14.33 -4.87 8.07
CA ASN A 204 -13.59 -5.84 8.86
C ASN A 204 -12.54 -6.56 7.99
N ALA A 205 -11.71 -7.37 8.62
CA ALA A 205 -10.70 -8.18 7.94
C ALA A 205 -10.75 -9.63 8.42
N ILE A 206 -10.54 -10.55 7.49
CA ILE A 206 -10.26 -11.96 7.78
C ILE A 206 -8.83 -12.24 7.31
N ARG A 207 -7.93 -12.51 8.25
CA ARG A 207 -6.59 -13.00 7.90
C ARG A 207 -6.68 -14.47 7.55
N VAL A 208 -6.01 -14.85 6.47
CA VAL A 208 -5.98 -16.21 5.95
C VAL A 208 -4.56 -16.75 5.86
N PRO A 209 -4.34 -18.08 5.90
CA PRO A 209 -3.01 -18.68 5.85
C PRO A 209 -2.41 -18.69 4.42
N VAL A 210 -2.33 -17.48 3.83
CA VAL A 210 -1.73 -17.20 2.52
C VAL A 210 -0.65 -16.15 2.72
N PRO A 211 0.57 -16.32 2.19
CA PRO A 211 1.69 -15.41 2.44
C PRO A 211 1.54 -14.05 1.75
N ASN A 212 0.91 -14.01 0.56
CA ASN A 212 0.66 -12.79 -0.20
C ASN A 212 -0.53 -13.00 -1.15
N GLY A 213 -1.11 -11.91 -1.66
CA GLY A 213 -2.30 -11.95 -2.49
C GLY A 213 -3.58 -11.90 -1.67
N SER A 214 -4.14 -10.70 -1.55
CA SER A 214 -5.33 -10.38 -0.76
C SER A 214 -6.52 -10.06 -1.65
N LEU A 215 -7.73 -10.19 -1.10
CA LEU A 215 -8.99 -9.93 -1.79
C LEU A 215 -9.88 -9.01 -0.94
N VAL A 216 -10.51 -8.01 -1.54
CA VAL A 216 -11.60 -7.27 -0.90
C VAL A 216 -12.92 -7.60 -1.57
N VAL A 217 -13.93 -7.85 -0.75
CA VAL A 217 -15.32 -7.91 -1.15
C VAL A 217 -15.98 -6.58 -0.78
N LEU A 218 -16.52 -5.87 -1.76
CA LEU A 218 -17.27 -4.64 -1.59
C LEU A 218 -18.75 -4.92 -1.79
N ASN A 219 -19.52 -4.89 -0.71
CA ASN A 219 -20.98 -4.92 -0.71
C ASN A 219 -21.51 -3.49 -0.66
N LEU A 220 -22.09 -2.98 -1.74
CA LEU A 220 -22.47 -1.58 -1.87
C LEU A 220 -23.94 -1.47 -2.26
N GLU A 221 -24.65 -0.58 -1.58
CA GLU A 221 -25.94 -0.03 -2.06
C GLU A 221 -25.64 1.24 -2.85
N VAL A 222 -26.18 1.33 -4.07
CA VAL A 222 -25.95 2.44 -5.00
C VAL A 222 -27.21 3.23 -5.29
N GLY A 223 -27.06 4.53 -5.55
CA GLY A 223 -28.14 5.46 -5.84
C GLY A 223 -28.79 5.23 -7.21
N THR A 224 -27.98 4.88 -8.20
CA THR A 224 -28.42 4.59 -9.56
C THR A 224 -28.55 3.09 -9.78
N ALA A 225 -29.70 2.61 -10.25
CA ALA A 225 -29.88 1.20 -10.60
C ALA A 225 -28.97 0.84 -11.78
N THR A 226 -28.38 -0.34 -11.71
CA THR A 226 -27.36 -0.80 -12.66
C THR A 226 -27.48 -2.28 -12.99
N SER A 227 -26.64 -2.78 -13.88
CA SER A 227 -26.51 -4.18 -14.28
C SER A 227 -25.06 -4.64 -14.19
N ILE A 228 -24.83 -5.95 -14.25
CA ILE A 228 -23.46 -6.53 -14.29
C ILE A 228 -22.69 -5.94 -15.47
N GLU A 229 -23.31 -5.88 -16.65
CA GLU A 229 -22.68 -5.34 -17.86
C GLU A 229 -22.26 -3.87 -17.67
N GLU A 230 -23.17 -3.05 -17.12
CA GLU A 230 -22.91 -1.63 -16.89
C GLU A 230 -21.77 -1.41 -15.87
N VAL A 231 -21.80 -2.11 -14.73
CA VAL A 231 -20.71 -2.06 -13.72
C VAL A 231 -19.38 -2.46 -14.36
N ASN A 232 -19.36 -3.54 -15.11
CA ASN A 232 -18.14 -4.00 -15.78
C ASN A 232 -17.64 -3.01 -16.83
N ASN A 233 -18.53 -2.37 -17.58
CA ASN A 233 -18.17 -1.32 -18.54
C ASN A 233 -17.62 -0.07 -17.85
N ILE A 234 -18.19 0.35 -16.72
CA ILE A 234 -17.64 1.43 -15.89
C ILE A 234 -16.21 1.09 -15.48
N MET A 235 -15.98 -0.06 -14.86
CA MET A 235 -14.64 -0.46 -14.41
C MET A 235 -13.65 -0.58 -15.56
N LYS A 236 -14.08 -1.13 -16.70
CA LYS A 236 -13.25 -1.22 -17.91
C LYS A 236 -12.85 0.16 -18.41
N LYS A 237 -13.77 1.12 -18.43
CA LYS A 237 -13.48 2.50 -18.83
C LYS A 237 -12.43 3.12 -17.92
N TYR A 238 -12.61 3.08 -16.59
CA TYR A 238 -11.67 3.66 -15.64
C TYR A 238 -10.28 2.94 -15.64
N ALA A 239 -10.25 1.66 -16.01
CA ALA A 239 -8.99 0.92 -16.15
C ALA A 239 -8.23 1.25 -17.44
N LEU A 240 -8.88 1.81 -18.46
CA LEU A 240 -8.30 2.08 -19.78
C LEU A 240 -8.16 3.57 -20.09
N GLU A 241 -8.89 4.43 -19.37
CA GLU A 241 -8.95 5.85 -19.67
C GLU A 241 -8.83 6.70 -18.39
N GLY A 242 -8.11 7.83 -18.49
CA GLY A 242 -7.99 8.82 -17.41
C GLY A 242 -6.97 8.46 -16.33
N GLU A 243 -7.13 9.03 -15.15
CA GLU A 243 -6.14 9.01 -14.06
C GLU A 243 -6.00 7.65 -13.35
N LEU A 244 -7.00 6.78 -13.49
CA LEU A 244 -7.02 5.48 -12.82
C LEU A 244 -6.43 4.33 -13.65
N VAL A 245 -5.88 4.60 -14.83
CA VAL A 245 -5.29 3.58 -15.74
C VAL A 245 -4.20 2.76 -15.06
N GLU A 246 -3.34 3.38 -14.26
CA GLU A 246 -2.30 2.65 -13.51
C GLU A 246 -2.81 2.08 -12.17
N GLN A 247 -4.04 2.43 -11.77
CA GLN A 247 -4.62 2.09 -10.48
C GLN A 247 -5.54 0.88 -10.53
N ILE A 248 -6.23 0.68 -11.63
CA ILE A 248 -7.17 -0.44 -11.81
C ILE A 248 -6.71 -1.31 -12.97
N LYS A 249 -6.44 -2.59 -12.70
CA LYS A 249 -6.28 -3.61 -13.71
C LYS A 249 -7.61 -4.35 -13.86
N TYR A 250 -8.17 -4.37 -15.07
CA TYR A 250 -9.40 -5.09 -15.37
C TYR A 250 -9.09 -6.55 -15.75
N SER A 251 -9.66 -7.51 -15.06
CA SER A 251 -9.46 -8.94 -15.33
C SER A 251 -10.69 -9.60 -15.95
N LEU A 252 -10.46 -10.37 -17.01
CA LEU A 252 -11.42 -11.28 -17.66
C LEU A 252 -11.07 -12.76 -17.40
N ASN A 253 -10.06 -13.01 -16.57
CA ASN A 253 -9.57 -14.36 -16.33
C ASN A 253 -10.52 -15.15 -15.43
N ASN A 254 -11.12 -16.21 -15.94
CA ASN A 254 -12.02 -17.10 -15.20
C ASN A 254 -11.28 -18.01 -14.18
N GLU A 255 -9.96 -18.11 -14.28
CA GLU A 255 -9.13 -18.95 -13.42
C GLU A 255 -8.35 -18.16 -12.38
N LEU A 256 -8.64 -16.83 -12.26
CA LEU A 256 -7.91 -15.93 -11.39
C LEU A 256 -8.01 -16.33 -9.91
N VAL A 257 -6.86 -16.53 -9.28
CA VAL A 257 -6.72 -16.86 -7.85
C VAL A 257 -5.61 -16.05 -7.20
N SER A 258 -5.47 -16.15 -5.88
CA SER A 258 -4.54 -15.32 -5.11
C SER A 258 -3.06 -15.46 -5.52
N SER A 259 -2.63 -16.61 -6.02
CA SER A 259 -1.25 -16.79 -6.49
C SER A 259 -0.94 -16.03 -7.79
N ASP A 260 -1.95 -15.77 -8.63
CA ASP A 260 -1.78 -15.02 -9.89
C ASP A 260 -1.61 -13.51 -9.67
N ILE A 261 -1.90 -13.04 -8.46
CA ILE A 261 -1.83 -11.63 -8.09
C ILE A 261 -0.42 -11.22 -7.71
N VAL A 262 0.40 -12.17 -7.24
CA VAL A 262 1.76 -11.92 -6.77
C VAL A 262 2.62 -11.29 -7.87
N GLY A 263 3.30 -10.17 -7.52
CA GLY A 263 4.12 -9.40 -8.45
C GLY A 263 3.33 -8.40 -9.32
N THR A 264 2.03 -8.20 -9.06
CA THR A 264 1.23 -7.19 -9.78
C THR A 264 1.51 -5.80 -9.23
N SER A 265 1.91 -4.86 -10.11
CA SER A 265 2.23 -3.47 -9.74
C SER A 265 1.00 -2.56 -9.60
N ALA A 266 -0.14 -2.93 -10.17
CA ALA A 266 -1.40 -2.20 -9.97
C ALA A 266 -1.92 -2.45 -8.55
N PRO A 267 -2.39 -1.42 -7.83
CA PRO A 267 -2.91 -1.59 -6.47
C PRO A 267 -4.24 -2.32 -6.42
N ALA A 268 -5.01 -2.33 -7.50
CA ALA A 268 -6.31 -2.97 -7.60
C ALA A 268 -6.43 -3.82 -8.87
N ILE A 269 -6.91 -5.05 -8.74
CA ILE A 269 -7.27 -5.90 -9.87
C ILE A 269 -8.76 -6.19 -9.73
N PHE A 270 -9.57 -5.59 -10.58
CA PHE A 270 -11.01 -5.79 -10.60
C PHE A 270 -11.35 -7.11 -11.31
N ASP A 271 -12.05 -8.01 -10.60
CA ASP A 271 -12.51 -9.30 -11.13
C ASP A 271 -13.89 -9.14 -11.75
N SER A 272 -13.94 -8.95 -13.07
CA SER A 272 -15.20 -8.70 -13.77
C SER A 272 -16.13 -9.91 -13.84
N ASN A 273 -15.57 -11.12 -13.75
CA ASN A 273 -16.36 -12.35 -13.80
C ASN A 273 -17.06 -12.66 -12.47
N ALA A 274 -16.61 -12.03 -11.37
CA ALA A 274 -17.20 -12.19 -10.06
C ALA A 274 -18.22 -11.09 -9.69
N THR A 275 -18.49 -10.13 -10.57
CA THR A 275 -19.45 -9.05 -10.33
C THR A 275 -20.86 -9.60 -10.11
N ILE A 276 -21.52 -9.17 -9.02
CA ILE A 276 -22.90 -9.53 -8.69
C ILE A 276 -23.73 -8.25 -8.60
N VAL A 277 -24.95 -8.29 -9.14
CA VAL A 277 -25.92 -7.20 -9.04
C VAL A 277 -27.27 -7.79 -8.66
N SER A 278 -27.97 -7.17 -7.68
CA SER A 278 -29.30 -7.59 -7.26
C SER A 278 -30.35 -7.36 -8.37
N GLY A 279 -31.50 -8.05 -8.26
CA GLY A 279 -32.55 -7.95 -9.29
C GLY A 279 -33.16 -6.56 -9.46
N ASP A 280 -33.06 -5.69 -8.43
CA ASP A 280 -33.47 -4.28 -8.50
C ASP A 280 -32.35 -3.33 -8.98
N GLY A 281 -31.17 -3.86 -9.22
CA GLY A 281 -30.00 -3.10 -9.68
C GLY A 281 -29.38 -2.18 -8.62
N LYS A 282 -29.82 -2.24 -7.36
CA LYS A 282 -29.42 -1.28 -6.30
C LYS A 282 -28.33 -1.80 -5.39
N ASN A 283 -28.10 -3.11 -5.34
CA ASN A 283 -27.06 -3.70 -4.54
C ASN A 283 -26.05 -4.41 -5.44
N ILE A 284 -24.79 -4.04 -5.30
CA ILE A 284 -23.68 -4.62 -6.07
C ILE A 284 -22.67 -5.26 -5.14
N VAL A 285 -22.07 -6.39 -5.58
CA VAL A 285 -20.93 -7.01 -4.92
C VAL A 285 -19.78 -7.04 -5.89
N LEU A 286 -18.66 -6.42 -5.51
CA LEU A 286 -17.46 -6.34 -6.32
C LEU A 286 -16.32 -7.05 -5.62
N TYR A 287 -15.46 -7.69 -6.39
CA TYR A 287 -14.27 -8.39 -5.92
C TYR A 287 -13.03 -7.71 -6.48
N VAL A 288 -12.13 -7.32 -5.57
CA VAL A 288 -10.92 -6.58 -5.89
C VAL A 288 -9.72 -7.32 -5.29
N TRP A 289 -8.90 -7.91 -6.14
CA TRP A 289 -7.65 -8.52 -5.76
C TRP A 289 -6.54 -7.48 -5.64
N TYR A 290 -5.55 -7.72 -4.78
CA TYR A 290 -4.39 -6.87 -4.67
C TYR A 290 -3.19 -7.62 -4.09
N ASP A 291 -2.02 -7.37 -4.65
CA ASP A 291 -0.77 -7.73 -4.02
C ASP A 291 -0.50 -6.75 -2.88
N ASN A 292 -0.69 -7.18 -1.64
CA ASN A 292 -0.58 -6.32 -0.47
C ASN A 292 0.86 -5.88 -0.16
N GLU A 293 1.86 -6.47 -0.81
CA GLU A 293 3.28 -6.13 -0.69
C GLU A 293 3.77 -5.36 -1.92
N PHE A 294 3.83 -6.01 -3.08
CA PHE A 294 4.39 -5.46 -4.31
C PHE A 294 3.56 -4.30 -4.87
N GLY A 295 2.24 -4.47 -4.98
CA GLY A 295 1.33 -3.43 -5.45
C GLY A 295 1.36 -2.19 -4.55
N TYR A 296 1.38 -2.38 -3.24
CA TYR A 296 1.51 -1.27 -2.28
C TYR A 296 2.87 -0.58 -2.38
N SER A 297 3.97 -1.32 -2.49
CA SER A 297 5.31 -0.76 -2.67
C SER A 297 5.41 0.09 -3.93
N HIS A 298 4.75 -0.33 -5.03
CA HIS A 298 4.65 0.48 -6.24
C HIS A 298 3.88 1.79 -6.02
N GLN A 299 2.81 1.79 -5.21
CA GLN A 299 2.09 3.02 -4.85
C GLN A 299 2.97 3.97 -4.03
N VAL A 300 3.75 3.44 -3.08
CA VAL A 300 4.73 4.24 -2.32
C VAL A 300 5.72 4.90 -3.28
N ILE A 301 6.26 4.16 -4.24
CA ILE A 301 7.21 4.70 -5.23
C ILE A 301 6.56 5.72 -6.18
N ARG A 302 5.31 5.51 -6.63
CA ARG A 302 4.57 6.50 -7.43
C ARG A 302 4.41 7.80 -6.65
N LEU A 303 3.97 7.70 -5.40
CA LEU A 303 3.81 8.87 -4.54
C LEU A 303 5.15 9.55 -4.21
N ALA A 304 6.21 8.77 -3.93
CA ALA A 304 7.56 9.31 -3.71
C ALA A 304 8.07 10.10 -4.92
N LYS A 305 7.84 9.58 -6.14
CA LYS A 305 8.20 10.31 -7.39
C LYS A 305 7.42 11.60 -7.56
N TYR A 306 6.12 11.60 -7.21
CA TYR A 306 5.29 12.79 -7.23
C TYR A 306 5.82 13.85 -6.26
N ILE A 307 6.08 13.45 -5.01
CA ILE A 307 6.61 14.34 -3.95
C ILE A 307 7.98 14.91 -4.32
N ALA A 308 8.86 14.07 -4.87
CA ALA A 308 10.20 14.46 -5.29
C ALA A 308 10.23 15.12 -6.68
N LYS A 309 9.07 15.30 -7.33
CA LYS A 309 8.94 15.89 -8.68
C LYS A 309 9.81 15.22 -9.74
N VAL A 310 10.05 13.92 -9.59
CA VAL A 310 10.80 13.13 -10.56
C VAL A 310 9.95 12.89 -11.79
N ARG A 311 10.31 13.52 -12.91
CA ARG A 311 9.68 13.28 -14.22
C ARG A 311 10.40 12.15 -14.93
N ARG A 312 9.68 11.12 -15.36
CA ARG A 312 10.19 10.19 -16.36
C ARG A 312 10.12 10.89 -17.73
N TYR A 313 11.27 11.09 -18.36
CA TYR A 313 11.27 11.25 -19.81
C TYR A 313 11.17 9.84 -20.40
N THR A 314 10.01 9.48 -20.93
CA THR A 314 9.87 8.32 -21.82
C THR A 314 10.38 8.76 -23.19
N TYR A 315 11.50 8.18 -23.62
CA TYR A 315 11.96 8.28 -25.02
C TYR A 315 11.32 7.18 -25.85
#